data_cfb7f8aa2e58fae1a5210e5845fc9927
#
_entry.id   cfb7f8aa2e58fae1a5210e5845fc9927
#
_cell.length_a   1.000
_cell.length_b   1.000
_cell.length_c   1.000
_cell.angle_alpha   90.00
_cell.angle_beta   90.00
_cell.angle_gamma   90.00
#
_symmetry.space_group_name_H-M   'P 1'
#
loop_
_entity.id
_entity.type
_entity.pdbx_description
1 polymer ?
#
loop_
_entity_poly.entity_id
_entity_poly.type
_entity_poly.pdbx_seq_one_letter_code
_entity_poly.pdbx_strand_id
1 'polypeptide(L)'
;KSSSEIYGRTKSGIAIGGIAGDQQAALFGQMCVEPGQAKNTYGTGCFLRMNTGDKAVKSKHGMLTTIACGPRGEVAYALEGAVFNGGSTVQWLRDELKIIADATDTEYFASKVKDSNGVYLVPAFTGLGAPYWDPYARGALFGLTRGVRVDHIIRAALESIAYQTRDVLDAMQQDSGERLKSLRVDGGAVANNFLMQFQADILGTQVERPQMRETTALGAA
;
A
#
# COMPACT_ATOMS: atom_id res chain seq x y z
N LYS A 1 17.40 0.88 -14.31
CA LYS A 1 17.82 0.38 -15.61
C LYS A 1 17.73 -1.13 -15.60
N SER A 2 16.88 -1.68 -16.42
CA SER A 2 16.95 -3.08 -16.80
C SER A 2 17.97 -3.20 -17.91
N SER A 3 18.85 -4.16 -17.88
CA SER A 3 19.74 -4.29 -19.00
C SER A 3 20.46 -5.62 -19.05
N SER A 4 20.84 -5.95 -20.25
CA SER A 4 21.86 -6.91 -20.60
C SER A 4 23.30 -6.39 -20.39
N GLU A 5 23.48 -5.23 -19.75
CA GLU A 5 24.80 -4.61 -19.52
C GLU A 5 25.27 -4.85 -18.10
N ILE A 6 26.57 -5.01 -17.94
CA ILE A 6 27.23 -5.09 -16.64
C ILE A 6 27.62 -3.66 -16.23
N TYR A 7 26.95 -3.11 -15.19
CA TYR A 7 27.23 -1.78 -14.65
C TYR A 7 28.49 -1.71 -13.80
N GLY A 8 28.95 -2.84 -13.31
CA GLY A 8 30.13 -2.95 -12.47
C GLY A 8 30.26 -4.34 -11.88
N ARG A 9 31.21 -4.48 -10.96
CA ARG A 9 31.42 -5.71 -10.21
C ARG A 9 31.62 -5.42 -8.73
N THR A 10 31.15 -6.32 -7.87
CA THR A 10 31.43 -6.27 -6.44
C THR A 10 32.92 -6.52 -6.21
N LYS A 11 33.39 -6.26 -4.97
CA LYS A 11 34.78 -6.60 -4.59
C LYS A 11 35.07 -8.08 -4.73
N SER A 12 34.08 -8.96 -4.65
CA SER A 12 34.18 -10.41 -4.86
C SER A 12 34.07 -10.84 -6.32
N GLY A 13 33.96 -9.89 -7.27
CA GLY A 13 33.90 -10.18 -8.71
C GLY A 13 32.49 -10.45 -9.27
N ILE A 14 31.46 -10.43 -8.46
CA ILE A 14 30.05 -10.65 -8.91
C ILE A 14 29.62 -9.48 -9.79
N ALA A 15 29.09 -9.79 -10.98
CA ALA A 15 28.58 -8.78 -11.91
C ALA A 15 27.31 -8.11 -11.37
N ILE A 16 27.21 -6.78 -11.54
CA ILE A 16 26.03 -5.98 -11.25
C ILE A 16 25.30 -5.74 -12.57
N GLY A 17 24.24 -6.50 -12.82
CA GLY A 17 23.49 -6.47 -14.09
C GLY A 17 22.18 -5.68 -14.03
N GLY A 18 21.74 -5.22 -12.84
CA GLY A 18 20.53 -4.43 -12.67
C GLY A 18 20.67 -3.38 -11.59
N ILE A 19 20.03 -2.24 -11.78
CA ILE A 19 19.91 -1.16 -10.79
C ILE A 19 18.50 -0.59 -10.89
N ALA A 20 17.74 -0.68 -9.80
CA ALA A 20 16.39 -0.11 -9.71
C ALA A 20 16.18 0.50 -8.32
N GLY A 21 15.34 1.54 -8.22
CA GLY A 21 14.82 1.97 -6.94
C GLY A 21 13.90 0.87 -6.37
N ASP A 22 13.85 0.74 -5.05
CA ASP A 22 13.10 -0.32 -4.36
C ASP A 22 11.63 -0.40 -4.79
N GLN A 23 10.96 0.73 -4.87
CA GLN A 23 9.56 0.79 -5.24
C GLN A 23 9.32 0.51 -6.74
N GLN A 24 10.26 0.87 -7.63
CA GLN A 24 10.23 0.50 -9.05
C GLN A 24 10.45 -1.00 -9.22
N ALA A 25 11.43 -1.54 -8.49
CA ALA A 25 11.70 -2.96 -8.45
C ALA A 25 10.48 -3.74 -7.95
N ALA A 26 9.84 -3.29 -6.86
CA ALA A 26 8.63 -3.91 -6.33
C ALA A 26 7.47 -3.90 -7.35
N LEU A 27 7.27 -2.79 -8.08
CA LEU A 27 6.23 -2.71 -9.11
C LEU A 27 6.47 -3.75 -10.23
N PHE A 28 7.72 -3.84 -10.70
CA PHE A 28 8.11 -4.80 -11.73
C PHE A 28 8.09 -6.24 -11.22
N GLY A 29 8.65 -6.49 -10.04
CA GLY A 29 8.69 -7.82 -9.43
C GLY A 29 7.30 -8.38 -9.09
N GLN A 30 6.32 -7.51 -8.89
CA GLN A 30 4.91 -7.87 -8.78
C GLN A 30 4.21 -7.96 -10.15
N MET A 31 4.97 -7.90 -11.25
CA MET A 31 4.42 -7.98 -12.61
C MET A 31 3.33 -6.96 -12.92
N CYS A 32 3.38 -5.78 -12.31
CA CYS A 32 2.49 -4.67 -12.63
C CYS A 32 3.00 -3.92 -13.88
N VAL A 33 2.99 -4.61 -15.02
CA VAL A 33 3.61 -4.15 -16.27
C VAL A 33 2.61 -3.55 -17.27
N GLU A 34 1.32 -3.65 -16.99
CA GLU A 34 0.26 -3.09 -17.83
C GLU A 34 -0.44 -1.90 -17.17
N PRO A 35 -0.94 -0.92 -17.96
CA PRO A 35 -1.74 0.17 -17.43
C PRO A 35 -2.93 -0.31 -16.60
N GLY A 36 -3.17 0.33 -15.45
CA GLY A 36 -4.22 -0.02 -14.50
C GLY A 36 -3.86 -1.15 -13.53
N GLN A 37 -2.71 -1.81 -13.68
CA GLN A 37 -2.19 -2.71 -12.65
C GLN A 37 -1.49 -1.89 -11.56
N ALA A 38 -1.80 -2.20 -10.31
CA ALA A 38 -1.25 -1.49 -9.16
C ALA A 38 -0.65 -2.44 -8.12
N LYS A 39 0.34 -1.94 -7.41
CA LYS A 39 0.87 -2.60 -6.22
C LYS A 39 0.68 -1.72 -4.98
N ASN A 40 0.57 -2.34 -3.81
CA ASN A 40 0.68 -1.68 -2.52
C ASN A 40 1.57 -2.48 -1.57
N THR A 41 2.60 -1.83 -1.05
CA THR A 41 3.45 -2.39 0.02
C THR A 41 2.91 -1.91 1.36
N TYR A 42 2.35 -2.83 2.16
CA TYR A 42 1.82 -2.57 3.49
C TYR A 42 2.91 -2.75 4.55
N GLY A 43 3.71 -1.72 4.74
CA GLY A 43 4.73 -1.60 5.78
C GLY A 43 4.28 -0.72 6.93
N THR A 44 5.18 0.06 7.53
CA THR A 44 4.86 1.11 8.52
C THR A 44 3.84 2.08 7.96
N GLY A 45 4.05 2.55 6.72
CA GLY A 45 3.06 3.18 5.86
C GLY A 45 2.63 2.25 4.72
N CYS A 46 1.83 2.76 3.77
CA CYS A 46 1.49 2.06 2.55
C CYS A 46 2.04 2.84 1.35
N PHE A 47 2.74 2.13 0.47
CA PHE A 47 3.36 2.72 -0.72
C PHE A 47 2.74 2.12 -1.98
N LEU A 48 1.92 2.94 -2.62
CA LEU A 48 1.14 2.54 -3.78
C LEU A 48 1.79 3.03 -5.08
N ARG A 49 1.76 2.17 -6.10
CA ARG A 49 2.10 2.55 -7.47
C ARG A 49 1.14 1.90 -8.43
N MET A 50 0.71 2.67 -9.42
CA MET A 50 -0.12 2.20 -10.53
C MET A 50 0.57 2.50 -11.85
N ASN A 51 0.74 1.48 -12.67
CA ASN A 51 1.31 1.60 -14.01
C ASN A 51 0.35 2.42 -14.90
N THR A 52 0.89 3.40 -15.63
CA THR A 52 0.17 4.27 -16.56
C THR A 52 0.61 4.08 -18.02
N GLY A 53 1.43 3.05 -18.29
CA GLY A 53 1.96 2.74 -19.61
C GLY A 53 2.98 3.77 -20.10
N ASP A 54 2.84 4.20 -21.34
CA ASP A 54 3.73 5.18 -22.00
C ASP A 54 3.41 6.65 -21.65
N LYS A 55 2.40 6.88 -20.79
CA LYS A 55 1.93 8.23 -20.45
C LYS A 55 2.53 8.72 -19.13
N ALA A 56 3.35 9.75 -19.18
CA ALA A 56 3.75 10.52 -18.00
C ALA A 56 2.59 11.41 -17.55
N VAL A 57 1.70 10.86 -16.71
CA VAL A 57 0.50 11.56 -16.24
C VAL A 57 0.87 12.66 -15.27
N LYS A 58 0.47 13.90 -15.55
CA LYS A 58 0.57 15.00 -14.59
C LYS A 58 -0.65 14.93 -13.66
N SER A 59 -0.41 14.53 -12.42
CA SER A 59 -1.47 14.41 -11.42
C SER A 59 -2.12 15.76 -11.10
N LYS A 60 -3.45 15.73 -10.90
CA LYS A 60 -4.27 16.83 -10.37
C LYS A 60 -4.78 16.54 -8.95
N HIS A 61 -4.59 15.29 -8.49
CA HIS A 61 -5.09 14.82 -7.21
C HIS A 61 -3.96 14.46 -6.23
N GLY A 62 -2.77 15.09 -6.40
CA GLY A 62 -1.69 14.97 -5.43
C GLY A 62 -0.83 13.70 -5.56
N MET A 63 -0.90 12.98 -6.68
CA MET A 63 -0.01 11.84 -6.93
C MET A 63 1.33 12.30 -7.49
N LEU A 64 2.37 11.53 -7.25
CA LEU A 64 3.68 11.72 -7.88
C LEU A 64 3.75 10.90 -9.17
N THR A 65 4.38 11.48 -10.21
CA THR A 65 4.67 10.73 -11.43
C THR A 65 6.11 10.25 -11.40
N THR A 66 6.31 8.99 -11.67
CA THR A 66 7.64 8.36 -11.66
C THR A 66 7.84 7.47 -12.87
N ILE A 67 9.10 7.13 -13.14
CA ILE A 67 9.47 6.19 -14.20
C ILE A 67 9.27 4.77 -13.65
N ALA A 68 8.69 3.92 -14.50
CA ALA A 68 8.57 2.49 -14.32
C ALA A 68 9.27 1.75 -15.46
N CYS A 69 9.23 0.43 -15.42
CA CYS A 69 9.80 -0.43 -16.44
C CYS A 69 8.69 -1.32 -17.04
N GLY A 70 8.65 -1.40 -18.34
CA GLY A 70 7.77 -2.33 -19.05
C GLY A 70 8.39 -3.73 -19.15
N PRO A 71 7.62 -4.74 -19.65
CA PRO A 71 8.01 -6.15 -19.60
C PRO A 71 9.26 -6.50 -20.41
N ARG A 72 9.65 -5.65 -21.34
CA ARG A 72 10.85 -5.83 -22.19
C ARG A 72 11.94 -4.82 -21.88
N GLY A 73 11.84 -4.11 -20.75
CA GLY A 73 12.80 -3.08 -20.35
C GLY A 73 12.53 -1.70 -20.97
N GLU A 74 11.46 -1.53 -21.71
CA GLU A 74 11.03 -0.22 -22.22
C GLU A 74 10.63 0.70 -21.09
N VAL A 75 10.76 2.01 -21.32
CA VAL A 75 10.32 3.02 -20.37
C VAL A 75 8.79 3.00 -20.27
N ALA A 76 8.30 2.81 -19.07
CA ALA A 76 6.91 3.03 -18.69
C ALA A 76 6.83 4.08 -17.58
N TYR A 77 5.64 4.53 -17.26
CA TYR A 77 5.40 5.49 -16.19
C TYR A 77 4.45 4.89 -15.15
N ALA A 78 4.50 5.45 -13.96
CA ALA A 78 3.58 5.10 -12.89
C ALA A 78 3.19 6.33 -12.08
N LEU A 79 1.98 6.32 -11.54
CA LEU A 79 1.59 7.20 -10.45
C LEU A 79 1.98 6.57 -9.13
N GLU A 80 2.45 7.40 -8.20
CA GLU A 80 2.85 7.01 -6.85
C GLU A 80 2.08 7.80 -5.81
N GLY A 81 1.60 7.12 -4.77
CA GLY A 81 1.01 7.71 -3.59
C GLY A 81 1.47 6.99 -2.33
N ALA A 82 1.57 7.73 -1.23
CA ALA A 82 1.99 7.21 0.05
C ALA A 82 0.94 7.50 1.12
N VAL A 83 0.57 6.47 1.87
CA VAL A 83 -0.18 6.56 3.13
C VAL A 83 0.82 6.47 4.26
N PHE A 84 0.88 7.49 5.12
CA PHE A 84 1.92 7.56 6.15
C PHE A 84 1.72 6.54 7.27
N ASN A 85 0.47 6.24 7.61
CA ASN A 85 0.13 5.35 8.71
C ASN A 85 -0.63 4.11 8.20
N GLY A 86 0.14 3.06 7.92
CA GLY A 86 -0.36 1.72 7.61
C GLY A 86 -0.20 0.79 8.82
N GLY A 87 0.80 -0.06 8.81
CA GLY A 87 1.14 -0.95 9.92
C GLY A 87 1.47 -0.23 11.22
N SER A 88 1.93 1.03 11.17
CA SER A 88 2.10 1.89 12.35
C SER A 88 0.79 2.08 13.13
N THR A 89 -0.36 2.00 12.47
CA THR A 89 -1.67 2.04 13.15
C THR A 89 -1.85 0.82 14.06
N VAL A 90 -1.45 -0.36 13.59
CA VAL A 90 -1.47 -1.58 14.40
C VAL A 90 -0.43 -1.54 15.52
N GLN A 91 0.77 -1.01 15.23
CA GLN A 91 1.80 -0.80 16.26
C GLN A 91 1.29 0.12 17.38
N TRP A 92 0.60 1.21 17.03
CA TRP A 92 0.00 2.11 18.00
C TRP A 92 -1.03 1.43 18.91
N LEU A 93 -1.87 0.53 18.38
CA LEU A 93 -2.80 -0.28 19.20
C LEU A 93 -2.05 -1.17 20.19
N ARG A 94 -0.88 -1.71 19.80
CA ARG A 94 -0.08 -2.61 20.61
C ARG A 94 0.78 -1.86 21.62
N ASP A 95 1.55 -0.87 21.16
CA ASP A 95 2.65 -0.30 21.94
C ASP A 95 2.18 0.85 22.84
N GLU A 96 1.23 1.67 22.34
CA GLU A 96 0.75 2.86 23.06
C GLU A 96 -0.57 2.58 23.78
N LEU A 97 -1.58 2.09 23.08
CA LEU A 97 -2.87 1.78 23.70
C LEU A 97 -2.86 0.46 24.49
N LYS A 98 -1.96 -0.45 24.18
CA LYS A 98 -1.80 -1.76 24.84
C LYS A 98 -3.09 -2.60 24.86
N ILE A 99 -3.91 -2.47 23.81
CA ILE A 99 -5.19 -3.19 23.69
C ILE A 99 -5.08 -4.49 22.88
N ILE A 100 -3.91 -4.78 22.32
CA ILE A 100 -3.51 -6.06 21.73
C ILE A 100 -2.11 -6.41 22.22
N ALA A 101 -1.79 -7.70 22.28
CA ALA A 101 -0.45 -8.17 22.64
C ALA A 101 0.44 -8.33 21.41
N ASP A 102 -0.13 -8.81 20.30
CA ASP A 102 0.56 -9.01 19.03
C ASP A 102 -0.25 -8.41 17.86
N ALA A 103 0.42 -8.06 16.77
CA ALA A 103 -0.22 -7.53 15.57
C ALA A 103 -1.22 -8.53 14.95
N THR A 104 -0.96 -9.81 15.08
CA THR A 104 -1.83 -10.90 14.59
C THR A 104 -3.17 -10.96 15.32
N ASP A 105 -3.25 -10.48 16.56
CA ASP A 105 -4.48 -10.41 17.34
C ASP A 105 -5.56 -9.57 16.66
N THR A 106 -5.16 -8.61 15.84
CA THR A 106 -6.09 -7.68 15.18
C THR A 106 -7.08 -8.40 14.27
N GLU A 107 -6.65 -9.42 13.54
CA GLU A 107 -7.54 -10.22 12.69
C GLU A 107 -8.63 -10.92 13.51
N TYR A 108 -8.23 -11.53 14.62
CA TYR A 108 -9.15 -12.21 15.52
C TYR A 108 -10.19 -11.26 16.13
N PHE A 109 -9.74 -10.12 16.68
CA PHE A 109 -10.65 -9.16 17.31
C PHE A 109 -11.58 -8.49 16.29
N ALA A 110 -11.07 -8.10 15.12
CA ALA A 110 -11.88 -7.49 14.06
C ALA A 110 -12.97 -8.44 13.54
N SER A 111 -12.67 -9.76 13.49
CA SER A 111 -13.60 -10.79 13.03
C SER A 111 -14.69 -11.14 14.05
N LYS A 112 -14.54 -10.74 15.34
CA LYS A 112 -15.53 -10.99 16.39
C LYS A 112 -16.77 -10.12 16.29
N VAL A 113 -16.69 -9.02 15.58
CA VAL A 113 -17.78 -8.04 15.45
C VAL A 113 -18.23 -7.94 14.01
N LYS A 114 -19.52 -7.72 13.83
CA LYS A 114 -20.14 -7.63 12.49
C LYS A 114 -19.62 -6.43 11.70
N ASP A 115 -19.45 -5.31 12.38
CA ASP A 115 -19.01 -4.03 11.82
C ASP A 115 -18.27 -3.22 12.90
N SER A 116 -17.79 -2.03 12.57
CA SER A 116 -17.12 -1.12 13.51
C SER A 116 -18.09 -0.41 14.47
N ASN A 117 -19.38 -0.70 14.43
CA ASN A 117 -20.44 -0.06 15.22
C ASN A 117 -20.43 1.48 15.09
N GLY A 118 -20.16 1.97 13.88
CA GLY A 118 -20.08 3.40 13.57
C GLY A 118 -18.78 4.08 14.04
N VAL A 119 -17.80 3.31 14.52
CA VAL A 119 -16.50 3.85 14.88
C VAL A 119 -15.62 4.00 13.63
N TYR A 120 -15.00 5.17 13.49
CA TYR A 120 -14.02 5.46 12.46
C TYR A 120 -12.75 6.02 13.08
N LEU A 121 -11.60 5.50 12.64
CA LEU A 121 -10.29 6.02 13.00
C LEU A 121 -9.69 6.76 11.80
N VAL A 122 -9.22 7.98 12.04
CA VAL A 122 -8.32 8.69 11.11
C VAL A 122 -6.91 8.60 11.68
N PRO A 123 -6.02 7.76 11.15
CA PRO A 123 -4.70 7.52 11.76
C PRO A 123 -3.66 8.53 11.26
N ALA A 124 -3.95 9.82 11.38
CA ALA A 124 -3.05 10.91 10.96
C ALA A 124 -2.00 11.22 12.04
N PHE A 125 -1.32 10.20 12.59
CA PHE A 125 -0.36 10.37 13.69
C PHE A 125 0.84 11.24 13.30
N THR A 126 1.24 11.17 12.03
CA THR A 126 2.33 11.95 11.42
C THR A 126 1.84 12.85 10.29
N GLY A 127 0.57 13.23 10.32
CA GLY A 127 -0.11 13.90 9.21
C GLY A 127 -0.75 12.91 8.24
N LEU A 128 -1.33 13.45 7.17
CA LEU A 128 -1.90 12.69 6.07
C LEU A 128 -0.99 12.79 4.83
N GLY A 129 -0.72 11.66 4.20
CA GLY A 129 -0.05 11.56 2.92
C GLY A 129 -0.98 11.82 1.74
N ALA A 130 -0.72 11.17 0.62
CA ALA A 130 -1.56 11.27 -0.56
C ALA A 130 -3.00 10.81 -0.28
N PRO A 131 -4.02 11.42 -0.89
CA PRO A 131 -3.97 12.58 -1.80
C PRO A 131 -3.96 13.94 -1.08
N TYR A 132 -4.03 13.96 0.24
CA TYR A 132 -4.30 15.16 1.07
C TYR A 132 -3.07 16.04 1.30
N TRP A 133 -1.91 15.43 1.54
CA TRP A 133 -0.63 16.08 1.84
C TRP A 133 -0.73 17.12 2.97
N ASP A 134 -1.47 16.77 4.03
CA ASP A 134 -1.63 17.62 5.21
C ASP A 134 -0.71 17.15 6.37
N PRO A 135 0.44 17.80 6.57
CA PRO A 135 1.38 17.45 7.65
C PRO A 135 0.87 17.87 9.05
N TYR A 136 -0.17 18.68 9.11
CA TYR A 136 -0.73 19.20 10.37
C TYR A 136 -1.94 18.40 10.86
N ALA A 137 -2.54 17.56 10.00
CA ALA A 137 -3.60 16.65 10.42
C ALA A 137 -3.13 15.77 11.59
N ARG A 138 -4.05 15.46 12.49
CA ARG A 138 -3.79 14.56 13.62
C ARG A 138 -4.84 13.48 13.69
N GLY A 139 -4.47 12.36 14.32
CA GLY A 139 -5.36 11.23 14.50
C GLY A 139 -6.64 11.61 15.25
N ALA A 140 -7.75 11.00 14.84
CA ALA A 140 -9.04 11.19 15.47
C ALA A 140 -9.85 9.90 15.47
N LEU A 141 -10.61 9.69 16.53
CA LEU A 141 -11.54 8.58 16.67
C LEU A 141 -12.95 9.14 16.78
N PHE A 142 -13.84 8.72 15.88
CA PHE A 142 -15.22 9.18 15.78
C PHE A 142 -16.22 8.07 16.09
N GLY A 143 -17.46 8.43 16.41
CA GLY A 143 -18.55 7.48 16.56
C GLY A 143 -18.58 6.72 17.88
N LEU A 144 -17.88 7.19 18.92
CA LEU A 144 -17.89 6.54 20.23
C LEU A 144 -19.24 6.66 20.92
N THR A 145 -19.84 5.52 21.22
CA THR A 145 -21.03 5.38 22.03
C THR A 145 -20.75 4.43 23.21
N ARG A 146 -21.66 4.34 24.17
CA ARG A 146 -21.53 3.38 25.30
C ARG A 146 -21.46 1.91 24.84
N GLY A 147 -21.97 1.58 23.65
CA GLY A 147 -21.94 0.24 23.08
C GLY A 147 -20.63 -0.12 22.37
N VAL A 148 -19.70 0.83 22.21
CA VAL A 148 -18.40 0.57 21.57
C VAL A 148 -17.50 -0.24 22.50
N ARG A 149 -16.90 -1.28 21.95
CA ARG A 149 -15.94 -2.15 22.62
C ARG A 149 -14.57 -2.06 21.94
N VAL A 150 -13.55 -2.62 22.59
CA VAL A 150 -12.19 -2.69 22.04
C VAL A 150 -12.17 -3.35 20.64
N ASP A 151 -12.96 -4.42 20.44
CA ASP A 151 -13.06 -5.10 19.14
C ASP A 151 -13.45 -4.14 17.99
N HIS A 152 -14.39 -3.21 18.27
CA HIS A 152 -14.83 -2.21 17.27
C HIS A 152 -13.72 -1.21 16.94
N ILE A 153 -12.92 -0.81 17.93
CA ILE A 153 -11.79 0.11 17.74
C ILE A 153 -10.69 -0.57 16.91
N ILE A 154 -10.35 -1.82 17.23
CA ILE A 154 -9.37 -2.61 16.49
C ILE A 154 -9.81 -2.80 15.04
N ARG A 155 -11.08 -3.12 14.83
CA ARG A 155 -11.66 -3.24 13.48
C ARG A 155 -11.60 -1.92 12.72
N ALA A 156 -12.02 -0.82 13.34
CA ALA A 156 -11.95 0.52 12.73
C ALA A 156 -10.51 0.92 12.36
N ALA A 157 -9.52 0.49 13.13
CA ALA A 157 -8.11 0.70 12.83
C ALA A 157 -7.66 -0.06 11.57
N LEU A 158 -8.05 -1.32 11.39
CA LEU A 158 -7.78 -2.07 10.15
C LEU A 158 -8.53 -1.47 8.96
N GLU A 159 -9.81 -1.15 9.13
CA GLU A 159 -10.63 -0.52 8.09
C GLU A 159 -10.04 0.83 7.64
N SER A 160 -9.46 1.61 8.56
CA SER A 160 -8.84 2.91 8.26
C SER A 160 -7.65 2.81 7.29
N ILE A 161 -6.88 1.72 7.37
CA ILE A 161 -5.77 1.45 6.44
C ILE A 161 -6.32 1.20 5.03
N ALA A 162 -7.40 0.45 4.95
CA ALA A 162 -8.04 0.12 3.68
C ALA A 162 -8.74 1.35 3.05
N TYR A 163 -9.38 2.20 3.83
CA TYR A 163 -9.98 3.44 3.35
C TYR A 163 -8.94 4.38 2.74
N GLN A 164 -7.84 4.64 3.43
CA GLN A 164 -6.76 5.48 2.90
C GLN A 164 -6.16 4.90 1.61
N THR A 165 -5.98 3.57 1.55
CA THR A 165 -5.53 2.89 0.32
C THR A 165 -6.50 3.12 -0.83
N ARG A 166 -7.81 3.05 -0.57
CA ARG A 166 -8.85 3.33 -1.57
C ARG A 166 -8.78 4.77 -2.05
N ASP A 167 -8.67 5.75 -1.15
CA ASP A 167 -8.60 7.17 -1.52
C ASP A 167 -7.44 7.44 -2.50
N VAL A 168 -6.27 6.84 -2.24
CA VAL A 168 -5.11 6.95 -3.13
C VAL A 168 -5.37 6.31 -4.49
N LEU A 169 -5.95 5.09 -4.52
CA LEU A 169 -6.24 4.38 -5.77
C LEU A 169 -7.33 5.09 -6.58
N ASP A 170 -8.34 5.65 -5.94
CA ASP A 170 -9.38 6.44 -6.60
C ASP A 170 -8.77 7.70 -7.24
N ALA A 171 -7.87 8.38 -6.55
CA ALA A 171 -7.12 9.51 -7.09
C ALA A 171 -6.24 9.10 -8.29
N MET A 172 -5.55 7.96 -8.21
CA MET A 172 -4.75 7.43 -9.32
C MET A 172 -5.61 7.10 -10.55
N GLN A 173 -6.79 6.51 -10.37
CA GLN A 173 -7.73 6.21 -11.46
C GLN A 173 -8.25 7.50 -12.11
N GLN A 174 -8.60 8.51 -11.31
CA GLN A 174 -9.06 9.80 -11.82
C GLN A 174 -7.97 10.53 -12.63
N ASP A 175 -6.73 10.49 -12.18
CA ASP A 175 -5.62 11.14 -12.85
C ASP A 175 -5.20 10.43 -14.14
N SER A 176 -5.12 9.11 -14.12
CA SER A 176 -4.66 8.31 -15.27
C SER A 176 -5.73 8.07 -16.32
N GLY A 177 -7.01 8.04 -15.90
CA GLY A 177 -8.11 7.55 -16.71
C GLY A 177 -8.16 6.01 -16.84
N GLU A 178 -7.24 5.31 -16.18
CA GLU A 178 -7.17 3.85 -16.18
C GLU A 178 -7.99 3.29 -15.00
N ARG A 179 -8.77 2.24 -15.26
CA ARG A 179 -9.44 1.50 -14.18
C ARG A 179 -8.46 0.56 -13.49
N LEU A 180 -8.57 0.45 -12.18
CA LEU A 180 -7.82 -0.53 -11.40
C LEU A 180 -8.21 -1.95 -11.86
N LYS A 181 -7.26 -2.70 -12.42
CA LYS A 181 -7.46 -4.08 -12.89
C LYS A 181 -7.28 -5.10 -11.77
N SER A 182 -6.21 -4.92 -10.98
CA SER A 182 -5.91 -5.72 -9.80
C SER A 182 -5.00 -4.92 -8.86
N LEU A 183 -5.06 -5.23 -7.57
CA LEU A 183 -4.14 -4.72 -6.57
C LEU A 183 -3.25 -5.85 -6.07
N ARG A 184 -1.97 -5.80 -6.39
CA ARG A 184 -0.98 -6.73 -5.87
C ARG A 184 -0.36 -6.18 -4.60
N VAL A 185 -0.23 -7.02 -3.58
CA VAL A 185 0.11 -6.56 -2.24
C VAL A 185 1.26 -7.35 -1.65
N ASP A 186 2.15 -6.64 -0.95
CA ASP A 186 3.23 -7.21 -0.15
C ASP A 186 3.42 -6.43 1.17
N GLY A 187 4.43 -6.80 1.94
CA GLY A 187 4.70 -6.23 3.25
C GLY A 187 4.09 -7.02 4.40
N GLY A 188 4.41 -6.64 5.62
CA GLY A 188 4.07 -7.43 6.81
C GLY A 188 2.57 -7.53 7.09
N ALA A 189 1.81 -6.46 6.84
CA ALA A 189 0.39 -6.43 7.19
C ALA A 189 -0.50 -7.24 6.22
N VAL A 190 0.03 -7.70 5.07
CA VAL A 190 -0.74 -8.55 4.14
C VAL A 190 -1.04 -9.95 4.69
N ALA A 191 -0.39 -10.34 5.78
CA ALA A 191 -0.71 -11.58 6.49
C ALA A 191 -2.11 -11.56 7.12
N ASN A 192 -2.67 -10.38 7.39
CA ASN A 192 -3.99 -10.19 7.97
C ASN A 192 -5.06 -10.39 6.90
N ASN A 193 -5.79 -11.52 6.99
CA ASN A 193 -6.82 -11.87 6.00
C ASN A 193 -8.05 -10.97 6.09
N PHE A 194 -8.40 -10.49 7.28
CA PHE A 194 -9.51 -9.54 7.44
C PHE A 194 -9.22 -8.25 6.67
N LEU A 195 -8.01 -7.67 6.84
CA LEU A 195 -7.61 -6.45 6.14
C LEU A 195 -7.62 -6.65 4.63
N MET A 196 -7.08 -7.77 4.14
CA MET A 196 -7.02 -8.05 2.70
C MET A 196 -8.41 -8.27 2.08
N GLN A 197 -9.29 -8.97 2.78
CA GLN A 197 -10.67 -9.16 2.31
C GLN A 197 -11.44 -7.84 2.32
N PHE A 198 -11.35 -7.07 3.40
CA PHE A 198 -12.00 -5.77 3.49
C PHE A 198 -11.49 -4.81 2.40
N GLN A 199 -10.17 -4.85 2.10
CA GLN A 199 -9.59 -4.06 1.01
C GLN A 199 -10.17 -4.46 -0.35
N ALA A 200 -10.32 -5.76 -0.62
CA ALA A 200 -10.92 -6.24 -1.86
C ALA A 200 -12.39 -5.82 -1.99
N ASP A 201 -13.14 -5.91 -0.89
CA ASP A 201 -14.56 -5.57 -0.85
C ASP A 201 -14.79 -4.09 -1.14
N ILE A 202 -14.04 -3.19 -0.50
CA ILE A 202 -14.24 -1.74 -0.70
C ILE A 202 -13.71 -1.23 -2.05
N LEU A 203 -12.75 -1.93 -2.66
CA LEU A 203 -12.27 -1.61 -4.00
C LEU A 203 -13.14 -2.23 -5.10
N GLY A 204 -13.87 -3.29 -4.79
CA GLY A 204 -14.57 -4.09 -5.80
C GLY A 204 -13.61 -4.72 -6.81
N THR A 205 -12.38 -5.01 -6.40
CA THR A 205 -11.28 -5.49 -7.26
C THR A 205 -10.49 -6.57 -6.52
N GLN A 206 -9.91 -7.50 -7.28
CA GLN A 206 -9.07 -8.56 -6.71
C GLN A 206 -7.83 -7.97 -6.02
N VAL A 207 -7.56 -8.48 -4.81
CA VAL A 207 -6.32 -8.25 -4.07
C VAL A 207 -5.49 -9.54 -4.13
N GLU A 208 -4.33 -9.45 -4.75
CA GLU A 208 -3.47 -10.60 -5.02
C GLU A 208 -2.23 -10.57 -4.11
N ARG A 209 -2.03 -11.62 -3.32
CA ARG A 209 -0.80 -11.83 -2.53
C ARG A 209 0.13 -12.76 -3.28
N PRO A 210 1.35 -12.35 -3.67
CA PRO A 210 2.31 -13.23 -4.30
C PRO A 210 2.79 -14.31 -3.32
N GLN A 211 3.10 -15.49 -3.82
CA GLN A 211 3.71 -16.56 -3.01
C GLN A 211 5.12 -16.17 -2.56
N MET A 212 5.87 -15.50 -3.43
CA MET A 212 7.20 -14.96 -3.11
C MET A 212 7.03 -13.63 -2.37
N ARG A 213 7.63 -13.54 -1.18
CA ARG A 213 7.55 -12.33 -0.34
C ARG A 213 8.52 -11.24 -0.76
N GLU A 214 9.67 -11.62 -1.32
CA GLU A 214 10.76 -10.71 -1.70
C GLU A 214 10.58 -10.17 -3.13
N THR A 215 9.42 -9.61 -3.42
CA THR A 215 9.08 -9.10 -4.76
C THR A 215 9.98 -7.97 -5.21
N THR A 216 10.47 -7.15 -4.29
CA THR A 216 11.45 -6.08 -4.56
C THR A 216 12.77 -6.64 -5.05
N ALA A 217 13.30 -7.66 -4.38
CA ALA A 217 14.54 -8.32 -4.80
C ALA A 217 14.37 -9.00 -6.16
N LEU A 218 13.23 -9.68 -6.37
CA LEU A 218 12.89 -10.30 -7.65
C LEU A 218 12.84 -9.28 -8.80
N GLY A 219 12.26 -8.11 -8.55
CA GLY A 219 12.15 -7.06 -9.57
C GLY A 219 13.46 -6.34 -9.89
N ALA A 220 14.46 -6.44 -9.01
CA ALA A 220 15.80 -5.90 -9.25
C ALA A 220 16.73 -6.91 -9.97
N ALA A 221 16.42 -8.20 -9.91
CA ALA A 221 17.19 -9.29 -10.51
C ALA A 221 16.88 -9.47 -11.98
#